data_3236f8037e346c376a46f917d4957890
#
_entry.id   3236f8037e346c376a46f917d4957890
#
_cell.length_a   1.000
_cell.length_b   1.000
_cell.length_c   1.000
_cell.angle_alpha   90.00
_cell.angle_beta   90.00
_cell.angle_gamma   90.00
#
_symmetry.space_group_name_H-M   'P 1'
#
loop_
_entity.id
_entity.type
_entity.pdbx_description
1 polymer ?
#
loop_
_entity_poly.entity_id
_entity_poly.type
_entity_poly.pdbx_seq_one_letter_code
_entity_poly.pdbx_strand_id
1 'polypeptide(L)'
;MKLVDTDAPDHDEEPPVRVTPPRPEKRRAAVSLLFTLIVLAGTVIAVFTIFPERHNQILTDTVGAHRRPGTWELDRPDDRALRVWAIGVTGEEAPVPTADATRVAIGARTLSILNRRGVLVRYQVAGGEVTYFVQRSRDLLRRRVHRVDGGEAIEAWQTGPWTCVAIGPAASADEWRPLLGVPP
;
A
#
# COMPACT_ATOMS: atom_id res chain seq x y z
N MET A 1 -90.13 -20.03 -44.03
CA MET A 1 -88.76 -19.76 -43.88
C MET A 1 -88.66 -18.68 -42.80
N LYS A 2 -88.36 -19.09 -41.51
CA LYS A 2 -88.31 -18.22 -40.34
C LYS A 2 -86.85 -17.81 -40.08
N LEU A 3 -86.61 -16.54 -40.14
CA LEU A 3 -85.34 -15.98 -39.68
C LEU A 3 -85.32 -15.98 -38.15
N VAL A 4 -84.30 -16.61 -37.57
CA VAL A 4 -84.04 -16.59 -36.17
C VAL A 4 -83.07 -15.42 -35.93
N ASP A 5 -83.52 -14.38 -35.24
CA ASP A 5 -82.70 -13.33 -34.67
C ASP A 5 -81.93 -13.92 -33.51
N THR A 6 -80.61 -13.87 -33.60
CA THR A 6 -79.73 -14.26 -32.54
C THR A 6 -79.26 -12.96 -31.84
N ASP A 7 -79.93 -12.65 -30.74
CA ASP A 7 -79.42 -11.62 -29.78
C ASP A 7 -78.08 -12.05 -29.25
N ALA A 8 -77.10 -11.34 -29.61
CA ALA A 8 -75.75 -11.44 -28.95
C ALA A 8 -75.77 -10.70 -27.62
N PRO A 9 -75.35 -11.30 -26.53
CA PRO A 9 -75.23 -10.60 -25.24
C PRO A 9 -74.10 -9.54 -25.36
N ASP A 10 -74.51 -8.31 -25.04
CA ASP A 10 -73.54 -7.17 -24.82
C ASP A 10 -72.65 -7.55 -23.63
N HIS A 11 -71.40 -7.86 -23.94
CA HIS A 11 -70.36 -7.96 -22.93
C HIS A 11 -69.90 -6.55 -22.63
N ASP A 12 -70.47 -5.98 -21.56
CA ASP A 12 -69.89 -4.81 -20.90
C ASP A 12 -68.50 -5.22 -20.36
N GLU A 13 -67.44 -5.00 -21.17
CA GLU A 13 -66.08 -5.10 -20.71
C GLU A 13 -65.85 -3.98 -19.70
N GLU A 14 -65.89 -4.31 -18.41
CA GLU A 14 -65.42 -3.43 -17.36
C GLU A 14 -63.95 -3.01 -17.66
N PRO A 15 -63.62 -1.72 -17.68
CA PRO A 15 -62.26 -1.28 -17.96
C PRO A 15 -61.32 -1.82 -16.87
N PRO A 16 -60.13 -2.32 -17.25
CA PRO A 16 -59.21 -2.93 -16.31
C PRO A 16 -58.86 -1.95 -15.17
N VAL A 17 -59.21 -2.36 -13.97
CA VAL A 17 -58.87 -1.62 -12.74
C VAL A 17 -57.37 -1.48 -12.66
N ARG A 18 -56.86 -0.27 -12.94
CA ARG A 18 -55.46 0.06 -12.73
C ARG A 18 -55.14 0.03 -11.26
N VAL A 19 -54.61 -1.09 -10.80
CA VAL A 19 -54.08 -1.22 -9.44
C VAL A 19 -52.80 -0.35 -9.35
N THR A 20 -52.94 0.83 -8.77
CA THR A 20 -51.79 1.68 -8.47
C THR A 20 -50.95 1.00 -7.38
N PRO A 21 -49.66 0.69 -7.61
CA PRO A 21 -48.86 0.04 -6.57
C PRO A 21 -48.81 0.94 -5.33
N PRO A 22 -48.93 0.37 -4.13
CA PRO A 22 -48.93 1.13 -2.89
C PRO A 22 -47.62 1.91 -2.77
N ARG A 23 -47.69 3.23 -2.59
CA ARG A 23 -46.53 4.06 -2.35
C ARG A 23 -45.81 3.59 -1.09
N PRO A 24 -44.49 3.30 -1.15
CA PRO A 24 -43.73 2.90 0.03
C PRO A 24 -43.87 3.99 1.11
N GLU A 25 -44.30 3.60 2.26
CA GLU A 25 -44.44 4.51 3.40
C GLU A 25 -43.07 5.17 3.67
N LYS A 26 -43.00 6.49 3.81
CA LYS A 26 -41.79 7.26 4.02
C LYS A 26 -40.91 6.71 5.17
N ARG A 27 -41.55 6.09 6.18
CA ARG A 27 -40.86 5.40 7.28
C ARG A 27 -40.05 4.18 6.82
N ARG A 28 -40.58 3.35 5.93
CA ARG A 28 -39.86 2.16 5.43
C ARG A 28 -38.65 2.56 4.58
N ALA A 29 -38.78 3.62 3.78
CA ALA A 29 -37.66 4.17 3.02
C ALA A 29 -36.55 4.73 3.92
N ALA A 30 -36.91 5.45 4.99
CA ALA A 30 -35.98 6.01 5.96
C ALA A 30 -35.22 4.92 6.74
N VAL A 31 -35.92 3.86 7.18
CA VAL A 31 -35.29 2.73 7.89
C VAL A 31 -34.31 1.97 6.98
N SER A 32 -34.70 1.71 5.72
CA SER A 32 -33.82 1.08 4.73
C SER A 32 -32.56 1.91 4.47
N LEU A 33 -32.71 3.23 4.34
CA LEU A 33 -31.58 4.14 4.09
C LEU A 33 -30.64 4.21 5.30
N LEU A 34 -31.18 4.26 6.52
CA LEU A 34 -30.40 4.21 7.76
C LEU A 34 -29.62 2.91 7.88
N PHE A 35 -30.26 1.77 7.61
CA PHE A 35 -29.59 0.46 7.64
C PHE A 35 -28.45 0.39 6.62
N THR A 36 -28.67 0.85 5.38
CA THR A 36 -27.63 0.90 4.35
C THR A 36 -26.45 1.77 4.78
N LEU A 37 -26.72 2.90 5.42
CA LEU A 37 -25.69 3.82 5.89
C LEU A 37 -24.88 3.21 7.05
N ILE A 38 -25.51 2.50 7.96
CA ILE A 38 -24.83 1.77 9.05
C ILE A 38 -23.94 0.66 8.48
N VAL A 39 -24.45 -0.14 7.53
CA VAL A 39 -23.66 -1.19 6.88
C VAL A 39 -22.46 -0.60 6.13
N LEU A 40 -22.68 0.48 5.39
CA LEU A 40 -21.60 1.15 4.67
C LEU A 40 -20.55 1.70 5.62
N ALA A 41 -20.95 2.40 6.69
CA ALA A 41 -20.05 2.91 7.71
C ALA A 41 -19.28 1.78 8.40
N GLY A 42 -19.95 0.68 8.77
CA GLY A 42 -19.34 -0.50 9.35
C GLY A 42 -18.32 -1.16 8.42
N THR A 43 -18.63 -1.25 7.13
CA THR A 43 -17.69 -1.77 6.11
C THR A 43 -16.47 -0.89 5.96
N VAL A 44 -16.65 0.43 5.91
CA VAL A 44 -15.54 1.39 5.82
C VAL A 44 -14.63 1.27 7.05
N ILE A 45 -15.20 1.26 8.25
CA ILE A 45 -14.45 1.09 9.50
C ILE A 45 -13.71 -0.27 9.50
N ALA A 46 -14.38 -1.36 9.12
CA ALA A 46 -13.77 -2.69 9.05
C ALA A 46 -12.60 -2.72 8.05
N VAL A 47 -12.73 -2.10 6.88
CA VAL A 47 -11.66 -2.01 5.89
C VAL A 47 -10.46 -1.26 6.47
N PHE A 48 -10.66 -0.13 7.14
CA PHE A 48 -9.56 0.65 7.74
C PHE A 48 -8.91 -0.04 8.94
N THR A 49 -9.64 -0.88 9.68
CA THR A 49 -9.10 -1.60 10.85
C THR A 49 -8.43 -2.93 10.47
N ILE A 50 -8.98 -3.64 9.48
CA ILE A 50 -8.47 -4.97 9.07
C ILE A 50 -7.31 -4.83 8.09
N PHE A 51 -7.30 -3.79 7.24
CA PHE A 51 -6.22 -3.53 6.30
C PHE A 51 -5.36 -2.35 6.77
N PRO A 52 -4.37 -2.59 7.65
CA PRO A 52 -3.43 -1.55 8.05
C PRO A 52 -2.78 -0.97 6.81
N GLU A 53 -2.56 0.32 6.84
CA GLU A 53 -1.99 1.06 5.72
C GLU A 53 -0.74 0.35 5.18
N ARG A 54 -0.68 0.14 3.87
CA ARG A 54 0.40 -0.63 3.19
C ARG A 54 1.80 -0.08 3.49
N HIS A 55 1.92 1.20 3.83
CA HIS A 55 3.20 1.78 4.24
C HIS A 55 3.69 1.23 5.60
N ASN A 56 2.79 0.92 6.53
CA ASN A 56 3.16 0.29 7.80
C ASN A 56 3.77 -1.10 7.58
N GLN A 57 3.28 -1.85 6.60
CA GLN A 57 3.84 -3.15 6.26
C GLN A 57 5.27 -3.03 5.73
N ILE A 58 5.55 -2.06 4.83
CA ILE A 58 6.92 -1.84 4.33
C ILE A 58 7.87 -1.52 5.49
N LEU A 59 7.46 -0.64 6.41
CA LEU A 59 8.27 -0.30 7.57
C LEU A 59 8.50 -1.52 8.47
N THR A 60 7.45 -2.26 8.79
CA THR A 60 7.52 -3.44 9.67
C THR A 60 8.44 -4.52 9.08
N ASP A 61 8.27 -4.83 7.79
CA ASP A 61 9.05 -5.86 7.12
C ASP A 61 10.52 -5.44 6.96
N THR A 62 10.76 -4.15 6.67
CA THR A 62 12.14 -3.63 6.57
C THR A 62 12.84 -3.61 7.93
N VAL A 63 12.15 -3.22 9.01
CA VAL A 63 12.66 -3.30 10.38
C VAL A 63 12.94 -4.76 10.77
N GLY A 64 12.02 -5.65 10.44
CA GLY A 64 12.22 -7.09 10.63
C GLY A 64 13.45 -7.62 9.91
N ALA A 65 13.68 -7.18 8.67
CA ALA A 65 14.83 -7.55 7.87
C ALA A 65 16.15 -6.93 8.37
N HIS A 66 16.10 -5.72 8.96
CA HIS A 66 17.24 -5.09 9.61
C HIS A 66 17.67 -5.87 10.86
N ARG A 67 16.72 -6.22 11.74
CA ARG A 67 16.99 -6.93 13.00
C ARG A 67 17.37 -8.39 12.80
N ARG A 68 16.95 -9.01 11.70
CA ARG A 68 17.25 -10.41 11.34
C ARG A 68 17.88 -10.47 9.96
N PRO A 69 19.17 -10.16 9.85
CA PRO A 69 19.85 -10.24 8.57
C PRO A 69 19.82 -11.71 8.09
N GLY A 70 19.30 -11.89 6.88
CA GLY A 70 19.35 -13.18 6.20
C GLY A 70 20.65 -13.34 5.40
N THR A 71 20.69 -14.35 4.54
CA THR A 71 21.80 -14.55 3.62
C THR A 71 21.91 -13.39 2.62
N TRP A 72 23.12 -12.92 2.39
CA TRP A 72 23.42 -11.92 1.38
C TRP A 72 23.52 -12.55 -0.01
N GLU A 73 22.94 -11.93 -1.02
CA GLU A 73 23.11 -12.30 -2.43
C GLU A 73 24.42 -11.69 -2.97
N LEU A 74 24.79 -10.51 -2.48
CA LEU A 74 26.09 -9.90 -2.70
C LEU A 74 26.77 -9.65 -1.35
N ASP A 75 27.98 -10.11 -1.19
CA ASP A 75 28.81 -9.84 -0.03
C ASP A 75 29.85 -8.76 -0.40
N ARG A 76 29.88 -7.68 0.35
CA ARG A 76 30.77 -6.53 0.17
C ARG A 76 30.92 -6.05 -1.28
N PRO A 77 29.79 -5.78 -1.98
CA PRO A 77 29.85 -5.35 -3.37
C PRO A 77 30.52 -3.97 -3.49
N ASP A 78 31.28 -3.78 -4.56
CA ASP A 78 31.64 -2.44 -5.00
C ASP A 78 30.42 -1.71 -5.60
N ASP A 79 30.57 -0.39 -5.84
CA ASP A 79 29.47 0.43 -6.35
C ASP A 79 28.94 -0.06 -7.70
N ARG A 80 29.82 -0.52 -8.59
CA ARG A 80 29.42 -1.00 -9.92
C ARG A 80 28.62 -2.30 -9.83
N ALA A 81 29.13 -3.26 -9.05
CA ALA A 81 28.43 -4.53 -8.85
C ALA A 81 27.07 -4.32 -8.19
N LEU A 82 27.01 -3.44 -7.18
CA LEU A 82 25.76 -3.10 -6.50
C LEU A 82 24.73 -2.48 -7.46
N ARG A 83 25.12 -1.52 -8.30
CA ARG A 83 24.21 -0.89 -9.27
C ARG A 83 23.70 -1.87 -10.32
N VAL A 84 24.61 -2.66 -10.92
CA VAL A 84 24.22 -3.65 -11.95
C VAL A 84 23.24 -4.65 -11.38
N TRP A 85 23.51 -5.15 -10.17
CA TRP A 85 22.62 -6.09 -9.51
C TRP A 85 21.28 -5.44 -9.14
N ALA A 86 21.29 -4.21 -8.59
CA ALA A 86 20.06 -3.51 -8.23
C ALA A 86 19.15 -3.29 -9.44
N ILE A 87 19.70 -2.94 -10.61
CA ILE A 87 18.95 -2.85 -11.87
C ILE A 87 18.36 -4.22 -12.24
N GLY A 88 19.12 -5.30 -12.08
CA GLY A 88 18.61 -6.66 -12.33
C GLY A 88 17.43 -7.05 -11.42
N VAL A 89 17.41 -6.57 -10.17
CA VAL A 89 16.33 -6.84 -9.21
C VAL A 89 15.09 -5.99 -9.50
N THR A 90 15.28 -4.71 -9.79
CA THR A 90 14.18 -3.72 -9.90
C THR A 90 13.69 -3.51 -11.33
N GLY A 91 14.49 -3.91 -12.33
CA GLY A 91 14.23 -3.66 -13.76
C GLY A 91 14.56 -2.24 -14.22
N GLU A 92 14.94 -1.34 -13.34
CA GLU A 92 15.24 0.07 -13.60
C GLU A 92 16.33 0.58 -12.64
N GLU A 93 16.90 1.73 -12.92
CA GLU A 93 17.85 2.37 -12.03
C GLU A 93 17.13 2.86 -10.76
N ALA A 94 17.35 2.16 -9.65
CA ALA A 94 16.83 2.52 -8.33
C ALA A 94 17.78 3.53 -7.65
N PRO A 95 17.26 4.45 -6.80
CA PRO A 95 18.07 5.40 -6.05
C PRO A 95 18.83 4.72 -4.90
N VAL A 96 19.77 3.83 -5.25
CA VAL A 96 20.63 3.16 -4.28
C VAL A 96 21.84 4.07 -4.01
N PRO A 97 22.13 4.40 -2.73
CA PRO A 97 23.30 5.21 -2.38
C PRO A 97 24.61 4.57 -2.87
N THR A 98 25.50 5.39 -3.40
CA THR A 98 26.81 4.95 -3.89
C THR A 98 27.64 4.32 -2.77
N ALA A 99 28.23 3.16 -3.01
CA ALA A 99 29.22 2.60 -2.10
C ALA A 99 30.58 3.29 -2.32
N ASP A 100 31.08 3.96 -1.30
CA ASP A 100 32.34 4.71 -1.30
C ASP A 100 33.10 4.56 0.03
N ALA A 101 34.15 5.32 0.22
CA ALA A 101 34.95 5.25 1.44
C ALA A 101 34.19 5.65 2.72
N THR A 102 33.11 6.42 2.59
CA THR A 102 32.28 6.86 3.73
C THR A 102 31.10 5.94 3.97
N ARG A 103 30.74 5.13 2.96
CA ARG A 103 29.59 4.19 2.95
C ARG A 103 30.02 2.88 2.33
N VAL A 104 30.53 1.99 3.15
CA VAL A 104 30.94 0.67 2.69
C VAL A 104 29.73 -0.27 2.67
N ALA A 105 29.38 -0.81 1.51
CA ALA A 105 28.33 -1.81 1.43
C ALA A 105 28.83 -3.12 2.06
N ILE A 106 28.16 -3.57 3.13
CA ILE A 106 28.47 -4.84 3.81
C ILE A 106 27.85 -6.00 3.05
N GLY A 107 26.63 -5.82 2.58
CA GLY A 107 25.90 -6.84 1.86
C GLY A 107 24.63 -6.30 1.23
N ALA A 108 24.18 -6.99 0.19
CA ALA A 108 22.92 -6.67 -0.48
C ALA A 108 22.10 -7.94 -0.75
N ARG A 109 20.79 -7.82 -0.70
CA ARG A 109 19.86 -8.90 -1.01
C ARG A 109 18.53 -8.37 -1.54
N THR A 110 17.81 -9.22 -2.24
CA THR A 110 16.43 -8.96 -2.63
C THR A 110 15.51 -9.13 -1.42
N LEU A 111 14.61 -8.18 -1.22
CA LEU A 111 13.52 -8.27 -0.26
C LEU A 111 12.20 -8.04 -0.98
N SER A 112 11.27 -8.97 -0.85
CA SER A 112 9.94 -8.86 -1.47
C SER A 112 8.92 -8.42 -0.44
N ILE A 113 8.31 -7.25 -0.63
CA ILE A 113 7.27 -6.71 0.23
C ILE A 113 6.06 -6.37 -0.64
N LEU A 114 4.86 -6.75 -0.22
CA LEU A 114 3.62 -6.54 -0.98
C LEU A 114 3.70 -7.08 -2.43
N ASN A 115 4.28 -8.26 -2.61
CA ASN A 115 4.49 -8.92 -3.91
C ASN A 115 5.34 -8.11 -4.91
N ARG A 116 6.18 -7.20 -4.43
CA ARG A 116 7.12 -6.43 -5.25
C ARG A 116 8.54 -6.65 -4.76
N ARG A 117 9.42 -6.86 -5.72
CA ARG A 117 10.85 -6.98 -5.43
C ARG A 117 11.43 -5.60 -5.11
N GLY A 118 12.25 -5.54 -4.08
CA GLY A 118 13.02 -4.38 -3.70
C GLY A 118 14.46 -4.77 -3.37
N VAL A 119 15.30 -3.78 -3.30
CA VAL A 119 16.72 -3.91 -2.96
C VAL A 119 16.91 -3.53 -1.51
N LEU A 120 17.51 -4.41 -0.72
CA LEU A 120 17.94 -4.14 0.65
C LEU A 120 19.45 -4.18 0.69
N VAL A 121 20.07 -3.09 1.11
CA VAL A 121 21.52 -2.97 1.25
C VAL A 121 21.86 -2.61 2.70
N ARG A 122 22.86 -3.24 3.26
CA ARG A 122 23.43 -2.85 4.53
C ARG A 122 24.75 -2.13 4.31
N TYR A 123 24.86 -0.94 4.88
CA TYR A 123 26.04 -0.12 4.84
C TYR A 123 26.70 -0.01 6.20
N GLN A 124 28.02 -0.01 6.22
CA GLN A 124 28.81 0.53 7.31
C GLN A 124 29.04 2.01 7.02
N VAL A 125 28.58 2.87 7.90
CA VAL A 125 28.80 4.32 7.87
C VAL A 125 29.42 4.79 9.18
N ALA A 126 29.87 6.05 9.26
CA ALA A 126 30.26 6.63 10.51
C ALA A 126 29.12 6.48 11.54
N GLY A 127 29.46 5.95 12.71
CA GLY A 127 28.48 5.74 13.78
C GLY A 127 27.71 4.41 13.76
N GLY A 128 27.92 3.52 12.79
CA GLY A 128 27.33 2.16 12.85
C GLY A 128 26.81 1.59 11.53
N GLU A 129 26.08 0.49 11.65
CA GLU A 129 25.44 -0.16 10.51
C GLU A 129 24.08 0.47 10.22
N VAL A 130 23.84 0.76 8.95
CA VAL A 130 22.56 1.29 8.47
C VAL A 130 22.02 0.39 7.37
N THR A 131 20.75 0.04 7.45
CA THR A 131 20.06 -0.69 6.39
C THR A 131 19.29 0.31 5.53
N TYR A 132 19.48 0.21 4.24
CA TYR A 132 18.72 0.95 3.22
C TYR A 132 17.89 -0.02 2.40
N PHE A 133 16.63 0.30 2.24
CA PHE A 133 15.71 -0.45 1.40
C PHE A 133 15.07 0.47 0.38
N VAL A 134 14.96 -0.02 -0.86
CA VAL A 134 14.27 0.69 -1.93
C VAL A 134 13.41 -0.25 -2.74
N GLN A 135 12.19 0.17 -3.01
CA GLN A 135 11.22 -0.58 -3.79
C GLN A 135 10.42 0.37 -4.67
N ARG A 136 10.12 -0.05 -5.90
CA ARG A 136 9.23 0.71 -6.77
C ARG A 136 7.80 0.59 -6.26
N SER A 137 7.25 1.70 -5.78
CA SER A 137 5.88 1.76 -5.26
C SER A 137 5.36 3.18 -5.36
N ARG A 138 4.47 3.42 -6.32
CA ARG A 138 3.80 4.72 -6.44
C ARG A 138 2.81 4.89 -5.30
N ASP A 139 2.75 6.09 -4.72
CA ASP A 139 1.71 6.57 -3.81
C ASP A 139 1.55 5.79 -2.49
N LEU A 140 2.56 5.02 -2.07
CA LEU A 140 2.52 4.33 -0.79
C LEU A 140 2.82 5.24 0.40
N LEU A 141 3.67 6.24 0.20
CA LEU A 141 4.02 7.23 1.22
C LEU A 141 3.57 8.61 0.76
N ARG A 142 2.49 9.11 1.32
CA ARG A 142 2.03 10.50 1.07
C ARG A 142 2.88 11.54 1.82
N ARG A 143 3.60 11.12 2.85
CA ARG A 143 4.46 11.97 3.69
C ARG A 143 5.68 11.19 4.12
N ARG A 144 6.77 11.91 4.37
CA ARG A 144 7.94 11.35 5.07
C ARG A 144 7.50 10.83 6.44
N VAL A 145 8.02 9.66 6.79
CA VAL A 145 7.82 9.06 8.11
C VAL A 145 9.15 9.08 8.83
N HIS A 146 9.17 9.69 10.02
CA HIS A 146 10.27 9.62 10.97
C HIS A 146 9.78 8.94 12.24
N ARG A 147 10.48 7.93 12.69
CA ARG A 147 10.16 7.21 13.91
C ARG A 147 11.45 6.76 14.60
N VAL A 148 11.46 6.76 15.93
CA VAL A 148 12.51 6.13 16.73
C VAL A 148 11.91 4.94 17.47
N ASP A 149 12.54 3.78 17.38
CA ASP A 149 12.08 2.54 18.02
C ASP A 149 13.29 1.72 18.47
N GLY A 150 13.38 1.41 19.78
CA GLY A 150 14.43 0.56 20.33
C GLY A 150 15.86 1.11 20.14
N GLY A 151 16.04 2.45 20.04
CA GLY A 151 17.34 3.07 19.78
C GLY A 151 17.71 3.16 18.31
N GLU A 152 16.82 2.72 17.40
CA GLU A 152 16.95 2.82 15.95
C GLU A 152 16.12 4.00 15.44
N ALA A 153 16.68 4.81 14.57
CA ALA A 153 15.93 5.80 13.79
C ALA A 153 15.49 5.15 12.47
N ILE A 154 14.22 5.28 12.17
CA ILE A 154 13.57 4.73 10.99
C ILE A 154 13.07 5.91 10.16
N GLU A 155 13.58 6.02 8.95
CA GLU A 155 13.22 7.05 7.99
C GLU A 155 12.59 6.39 6.78
N ALA A 156 11.45 6.91 6.33
CA ALA A 156 10.86 6.48 5.08
C ALA A 156 10.39 7.69 4.27
N TRP A 157 10.70 7.69 2.98
CA TRP A 157 10.36 8.78 2.07
C TRP A 157 10.12 8.25 0.67
N GLN A 158 9.60 9.11 -0.18
CA GLN A 158 9.39 8.82 -1.59
C GLN A 158 10.28 9.68 -2.48
N THR A 159 10.92 9.05 -3.45
CA THR A 159 11.71 9.70 -4.47
C THR A 159 11.22 9.24 -5.85
N GLY A 160 10.45 10.10 -6.53
CA GLY A 160 9.79 9.72 -7.77
C GLY A 160 8.89 8.47 -7.59
N PRO A 161 9.09 7.40 -8.38
CA PRO A 161 8.31 6.18 -8.26
C PRO A 161 8.77 5.24 -7.14
N TRP A 162 9.78 5.64 -6.36
CA TRP A 162 10.46 4.79 -5.39
C TRP A 162 10.10 5.13 -3.96
N THR A 163 9.80 4.10 -3.17
CA THR A 163 9.76 4.21 -1.71
C THR A 163 11.08 3.76 -1.15
N CYS A 164 11.71 4.64 -0.38
CA CYS A 164 12.98 4.43 0.29
C CYS A 164 12.76 4.33 1.79
N VAL A 165 13.46 3.42 2.45
CA VAL A 165 13.49 3.28 3.91
C VAL A 165 14.94 3.18 4.35
N ALA A 166 15.31 3.93 5.37
CA ALA A 166 16.61 3.83 6.01
C ALA A 166 16.44 3.57 7.51
N ILE A 167 17.23 2.66 8.05
CA ILE A 167 17.19 2.28 9.47
C ILE A 167 18.62 2.22 10.00
N GLY A 168 18.87 2.95 11.05
CA GLY A 168 20.19 2.98 11.68
C GLY A 168 20.15 3.51 13.10
N PRO A 169 21.31 3.60 13.79
CA PRO A 169 21.37 4.06 15.16
C PRO A 169 20.81 5.48 15.31
N ALA A 170 19.89 5.68 16.25
CA ALA A 170 19.29 7.00 16.49
C ALA A 170 20.32 8.02 16.99
N ALA A 171 21.32 7.56 17.73
CA ALA A 171 22.37 8.43 18.30
C ALA A 171 23.25 9.09 17.24
N SER A 172 23.42 8.46 16.05
CA SER A 172 24.21 8.98 14.92
C SER A 172 23.36 9.35 13.72
N ALA A 173 22.05 9.55 13.92
CA ALA A 173 21.10 9.77 12.82
C ALA A 173 21.47 10.99 11.95
N ASP A 174 21.97 12.05 12.56
CA ASP A 174 22.35 13.27 11.83
C ASP A 174 23.60 13.08 10.95
N GLU A 175 24.41 12.04 11.22
CA GLU A 175 25.59 11.70 10.45
C GLU A 175 25.23 10.84 9.22
N TRP A 176 24.40 9.80 9.40
CA TRP A 176 24.12 8.86 8.31
C TRP A 176 22.96 9.28 7.39
N ARG A 177 21.98 10.08 7.87
CA ARG A 177 20.85 10.54 7.04
C ARG A 177 21.27 11.22 5.76
N PRO A 178 22.14 12.25 5.77
CA PRO A 178 22.57 12.92 4.55
C PRO A 178 23.34 11.99 3.63
N LEU A 179 24.12 11.05 4.17
CA LEU A 179 24.86 10.08 3.38
C LEU A 179 23.96 9.15 2.58
N LEU A 180 22.77 8.86 3.05
CA LEU A 180 21.81 7.98 2.37
C LEU A 180 20.75 8.73 1.56
N GLY A 181 20.89 10.04 1.40
CA GLY A 181 19.95 10.86 0.64
C GLY A 181 18.59 11.01 1.32
N VAL A 182 18.53 10.88 2.65
CA VAL A 182 17.31 11.17 3.43
C VAL A 182 17.04 12.66 3.32
N PRO A 183 15.86 13.09 2.87
CA PRO A 183 15.53 14.50 2.79
C PRO A 183 15.63 15.19 4.16
N PRO A 184 15.93 16.48 4.25
CA PRO A 184 15.97 17.22 5.51
C PRO A 184 14.58 17.36 6.18
#